data_72181dd5d16d6e974dad7796ef96f4cd
#
_entry.id   72181dd5d16d6e974dad7796ef96f4cd
#
_cell.length_a   1.000
_cell.length_b   1.000
_cell.length_c   1.000
_cell.angle_alpha   90.00
_cell.angle_beta   90.00
_cell.angle_gamma   90.00
#
_symmetry.space_group_name_H-M   'P 1'
#
loop_
_entity.id
_entity.type
_entity.pdbx_description
1 polymer ?
#
loop_
_entity_poly.entity_id
_entity_poly.type
_entity_poly.pdbx_seq_one_letter_code
_entity_poly.pdbx_strand_id
1 'polypeptide(L)'
;MFNSKPFSKKLLAICLLSVVVSACSSTDDEDEDLRVAQLTDITEKFKPVVKWNASVGDGIDDYFSRIQPVVAYGKVFSASRDGDVYAFDKNTGKRLWSADIADIDNKAGFFDAKQSALISGGPVAGINKVFLGSENGKVYALDADNGSLSWQGKVKGEVIAAPALDSGKLVVNTASGVLKAFNASNGEDDWQIEQEVPALTLRGISAPVLSSGGVIIGSADGSLSVYLLEQGRQGWTTNIGETSGSTELERVIDVDSTPIVYGENVYTVSYRGNLTSVELRTGRVLWQRQYSSFRQISISGNTLYLTDVKGYVYAVDRHNGLELWSQLALKNRGVTGPIAQGKYVVVGDFEGYLHWLEQSTGDIVARHKVDSSGIYATPTQENGVLYSQSRDGDLEAITIPE
;
A
#
# COMPACT_ATOMS: atom_id res chain seq x y z
N MET A 1 32.56 53.80 66.47
CA MET A 1 33.35 53.74 65.24
C MET A 1 33.39 52.28 64.74
N PHE A 2 32.48 51.90 63.87
CA PHE A 2 32.53 50.60 63.14
C PHE A 2 32.44 50.89 61.69
N ASN A 3 33.46 50.52 60.94
CA ASN A 3 33.68 50.77 59.51
C ASN A 3 33.13 49.58 58.75
N SER A 4 32.02 49.74 58.05
CA SER A 4 31.44 48.74 57.19
C SER A 4 31.98 48.92 55.75
N LYS A 5 32.73 47.96 55.23
CA LYS A 5 33.18 47.89 53.87
C LYS A 5 32.02 47.41 52.95
N PRO A 6 31.85 47.99 51.78
CA PRO A 6 30.81 47.55 50.88
C PRO A 6 31.18 46.24 50.15
N PHE A 7 30.27 45.29 50.18
CA PHE A 7 30.36 44.00 49.44
C PHE A 7 30.23 44.25 47.94
N SER A 8 31.19 43.76 47.21
CA SER A 8 31.37 44.02 45.77
C SER A 8 30.24 43.46 44.93
N LYS A 9 29.57 44.31 44.14
CA LYS A 9 28.53 43.98 43.14
C LYS A 9 29.01 43.09 42.01
N LYS A 10 30.28 42.67 41.97
CA LYS A 10 30.87 41.81 40.93
C LYS A 10 30.68 40.32 41.20
N LEU A 11 30.33 39.88 42.39
CA LEU A 11 30.08 38.46 42.69
C LEU A 11 28.65 38.03 42.35
N LEU A 12 27.69 38.96 42.23
CA LEU A 12 26.30 38.63 41.89
C LEU A 12 26.09 38.39 40.38
N ALA A 13 27.00 38.92 39.56
CA ALA A 13 26.91 38.77 38.10
C ALA A 13 27.44 37.41 37.59
N ILE A 14 28.27 36.73 38.37
CA ILE A 14 28.85 35.42 38.01
C ILE A 14 27.91 34.27 38.33
N CYS A 15 27.07 34.41 39.37
CA CYS A 15 26.06 33.38 39.68
C CYS A 15 24.79 33.40 38.81
N LEU A 16 24.53 34.51 38.08
CA LEU A 16 23.38 34.57 37.16
C LEU A 16 23.72 34.05 35.72
N LEU A 17 25.01 33.87 35.39
CA LEU A 17 25.42 33.38 34.06
C LEU A 17 25.53 31.84 34.00
N SER A 18 25.45 31.14 35.14
CA SER A 18 25.58 29.68 35.22
C SER A 18 24.25 28.91 35.21
N VAL A 19 23.10 29.58 35.11
CA VAL A 19 21.76 28.94 35.07
C VAL A 19 21.14 28.86 33.67
N VAL A 20 21.78 29.41 32.65
CA VAL A 20 21.20 29.46 31.26
C VAL A 20 21.73 28.34 30.36
N VAL A 21 22.58 27.42 30.82
CA VAL A 21 23.17 26.37 29.93
C VAL A 21 22.59 24.97 30.21
N SER A 22 21.52 24.81 30.96
CA SER A 22 20.95 23.50 31.28
C SER A 22 19.53 23.27 30.72
N ALA A 23 19.14 23.97 29.63
CA ALA A 23 17.82 23.83 29.03
C ALA A 23 17.90 23.59 27.51
N CYS A 24 18.80 22.70 27.06
CA CYS A 24 18.80 22.21 25.66
C CYS A 24 19.40 20.79 25.64
N SER A 25 18.63 19.80 26.07
CA SER A 25 18.99 18.39 25.82
C SER A 25 17.81 17.43 25.75
N SER A 26 16.60 17.93 25.45
CA SER A 26 15.44 17.05 25.27
C SER A 26 14.70 17.21 23.93
N THR A 27 15.22 18.06 23.00
CA THR A 27 14.64 18.24 21.67
C THR A 27 15.39 17.49 20.57
N ASP A 28 16.62 17.04 20.81
CA ASP A 28 17.43 16.41 19.77
C ASP A 28 16.99 14.95 19.46
N ASP A 29 16.47 14.21 20.44
CA ASP A 29 16.08 12.82 20.25
C ASP A 29 14.76 12.66 19.48
N GLU A 30 13.77 13.55 19.69
CA GLU A 30 12.51 13.54 18.93
C GLU A 30 12.73 14.00 17.47
N ASP A 31 13.59 14.97 17.25
CA ASP A 31 13.95 15.44 15.89
C ASP A 31 14.74 14.36 15.13
N GLU A 32 15.54 13.55 15.79
CA GLU A 32 16.30 12.48 15.15
C GLU A 32 15.41 11.30 14.72
N ASP A 33 14.33 11.03 15.45
CA ASP A 33 13.38 9.96 15.06
C ASP A 33 12.55 10.33 13.82
N LEU A 34 12.28 11.61 13.60
CA LEU A 34 11.55 12.14 12.44
C LEU A 34 12.44 12.39 11.21
N ARG A 35 13.75 12.36 11.37
CA ARG A 35 14.69 12.67 10.27
C ARG A 35 14.62 11.61 9.16
N VAL A 36 14.49 12.09 7.92
CA VAL A 36 14.55 11.24 6.72
C VAL A 36 15.99 10.79 6.49
N ALA A 37 16.19 9.48 6.31
CA ALA A 37 17.50 8.93 6.01
C ALA A 37 17.99 9.44 4.65
N GLN A 38 19.23 9.95 4.64
CA GLN A 38 19.91 10.30 3.39
C GLN A 38 20.37 9.04 2.67
N LEU A 39 20.20 9.02 1.35
CA LEU A 39 20.70 7.90 0.54
C LEU A 39 22.23 7.93 0.53
N THR A 40 22.84 6.88 1.04
CA THR A 40 24.27 6.66 1.00
C THR A 40 24.69 5.94 -0.28
N ASP A 41 25.97 6.05 -0.65
CA ASP A 41 26.53 5.25 -1.73
C ASP A 41 26.38 3.76 -1.43
N ILE A 42 26.09 2.99 -2.47
CA ILE A 42 25.95 1.53 -2.40
C ILE A 42 26.96 0.84 -3.33
N THR A 43 27.31 -0.38 -3.01
CA THR A 43 28.05 -1.23 -3.95
C THR A 43 27.06 -1.87 -4.92
N GLU A 44 26.88 -1.25 -6.08
CA GLU A 44 25.97 -1.77 -7.10
C GLU A 44 26.46 -3.12 -7.64
N LYS A 45 25.61 -4.14 -7.61
CA LYS A 45 25.87 -5.45 -8.23
C LYS A 45 25.36 -5.52 -9.66
N PHE A 46 24.39 -4.67 -10.01
CA PHE A 46 23.87 -4.54 -11.38
C PHE A 46 23.19 -3.17 -11.54
N LYS A 47 22.92 -2.80 -12.79
CA LYS A 47 22.08 -1.66 -13.13
C LYS A 47 20.75 -2.18 -13.69
N PRO A 48 19.61 -1.82 -13.11
CA PRO A 48 18.29 -2.17 -13.65
C PRO A 48 18.16 -1.65 -15.09
N VAL A 49 17.47 -2.42 -15.93
CA VAL A 49 17.29 -2.10 -17.34
C VAL A 49 15.83 -1.75 -17.59
N VAL A 50 15.57 -0.49 -17.97
CA VAL A 50 14.24 -0.06 -18.43
C VAL A 50 14.03 -0.62 -19.82
N LYS A 51 13.04 -1.50 -19.99
CA LYS A 51 12.64 -2.05 -21.29
C LYS A 51 11.83 -1.05 -22.09
N TRP A 52 10.93 -0.36 -21.42
CA TRP A 52 10.11 0.71 -21.97
C TRP A 52 9.55 1.58 -20.84
N ASN A 53 9.13 2.79 -21.19
CA ASN A 53 8.37 3.70 -20.35
C ASN A 53 7.12 4.20 -21.07
N ALA A 54 6.13 4.66 -20.31
CA ALA A 54 4.88 5.23 -20.81
C ALA A 54 4.31 6.20 -19.77
N SER A 55 3.41 7.09 -20.19
CA SER A 55 2.70 8.00 -19.29
C SER A 55 1.26 7.55 -19.05
N VAL A 56 0.78 7.66 -17.83
CA VAL A 56 -0.57 7.32 -17.34
C VAL A 56 -1.27 8.59 -16.86
N GLY A 57 -1.52 9.52 -17.77
CA GLY A 57 -2.14 10.81 -17.46
C GLY A 57 -1.36 11.57 -16.39
N ASP A 58 -2.06 12.20 -15.46
CA ASP A 58 -1.49 12.92 -14.32
C ASP A 58 -1.28 12.03 -13.07
N GLY A 59 -1.33 10.69 -13.27
CA GLY A 59 -1.12 9.72 -12.20
C GLY A 59 -2.10 9.83 -11.05
N ILE A 60 -1.59 9.95 -9.83
CA ILE A 60 -2.40 10.10 -8.60
C ILE A 60 -2.26 11.47 -7.95
N ASP A 61 -1.40 12.33 -8.51
CA ASP A 61 -1.09 13.68 -7.99
C ASP A 61 -0.71 13.64 -6.49
N ASP A 62 -1.07 14.65 -5.70
CA ASP A 62 -0.80 14.71 -4.25
C ASP A 62 -1.73 13.86 -3.39
N TYR A 63 -2.61 13.07 -4.01
CA TYR A 63 -3.58 12.25 -3.29
C TYR A 63 -2.99 10.91 -2.82
N PHE A 64 -3.55 10.40 -1.72
CA PHE A 64 -3.26 9.07 -1.26
C PHE A 64 -4.08 8.06 -2.07
N SER A 65 -3.42 7.37 -3.01
CA SER A 65 -4.00 6.29 -3.79
C SER A 65 -2.98 5.17 -3.97
N ARG A 66 -3.46 3.93 -4.02
CA ARG A 66 -2.64 2.73 -4.21
C ARG A 66 -2.89 2.09 -5.57
N ILE A 67 -3.17 2.91 -6.59
CA ILE A 67 -3.32 2.42 -7.98
C ILE A 67 -2.02 1.74 -8.39
N GLN A 68 -2.12 0.45 -8.78
CA GLN A 68 -1.00 -0.37 -9.23
C GLN A 68 -1.25 -0.82 -10.66
N PRO A 69 -0.22 -0.90 -11.52
CA PRO A 69 -0.37 -1.54 -12.83
C PRO A 69 -0.77 -3.00 -12.65
N VAL A 70 -1.63 -3.52 -13.52
CA VAL A 70 -1.96 -4.96 -13.59
C VAL A 70 -1.59 -5.52 -14.95
N VAL A 71 -1.03 -6.73 -14.97
CA VAL A 71 -0.62 -7.41 -16.21
C VAL A 71 -1.56 -8.56 -16.49
N ALA A 72 -2.21 -8.52 -17.66
CA ALA A 72 -3.07 -9.59 -18.15
C ALA A 72 -3.20 -9.54 -19.67
N TYR A 73 -3.51 -10.64 -20.33
CA TYR A 73 -3.80 -10.71 -21.75
C TYR A 73 -2.70 -10.14 -22.66
N GLY A 74 -1.43 -10.23 -22.24
CA GLY A 74 -0.31 -9.62 -22.96
C GLY A 74 -0.27 -8.09 -22.89
N LYS A 75 -1.02 -7.48 -22.00
CA LYS A 75 -1.17 -6.04 -21.81
C LYS A 75 -0.79 -5.65 -20.38
N VAL A 76 -0.39 -4.40 -20.21
CA VAL A 76 -0.29 -3.73 -18.91
C VAL A 76 -1.41 -2.69 -18.85
N PHE A 77 -2.28 -2.81 -17.85
CA PHE A 77 -3.34 -1.84 -17.61
C PHE A 77 -2.94 -0.97 -16.43
N SER A 78 -3.17 0.33 -16.56
CA SER A 78 -2.98 1.28 -15.47
C SER A 78 -3.99 2.42 -15.59
N ALA A 79 -4.11 3.21 -14.53
CA ALA A 79 -5.05 4.31 -14.47
C ALA A 79 -4.48 5.52 -13.75
N SER A 80 -5.01 6.71 -14.07
CA SER A 80 -4.87 7.91 -13.25
C SER A 80 -6.05 8.04 -12.28
N ARG A 81 -5.87 8.82 -11.23
CA ARG A 81 -6.96 9.14 -10.30
C ARG A 81 -8.10 9.89 -10.96
N ASP A 82 -7.79 10.70 -11.96
CA ASP A 82 -8.78 11.50 -12.68
C ASP A 82 -9.71 10.69 -13.57
N GLY A 83 -9.33 9.45 -13.91
CA GLY A 83 -10.17 8.52 -14.64
C GLY A 83 -9.65 8.14 -16.01
N ASP A 84 -8.44 8.54 -16.38
CA ASP A 84 -7.78 8.02 -17.56
C ASP A 84 -7.33 6.58 -17.31
N VAL A 85 -7.76 5.67 -18.16
CA VAL A 85 -7.38 4.25 -18.11
C VAL A 85 -6.68 3.88 -19.39
N TYR A 86 -5.56 3.17 -19.26
CA TYR A 86 -4.70 2.83 -20.39
C TYR A 86 -4.44 1.32 -20.46
N ALA A 87 -4.31 0.81 -21.66
CA ALA A 87 -3.70 -0.47 -21.94
C ALA A 87 -2.47 -0.29 -22.82
N PHE A 88 -1.37 -0.88 -22.39
CA PHE A 88 -0.11 -0.90 -23.13
C PHE A 88 0.25 -2.35 -23.52
N ASP A 89 0.88 -2.54 -24.66
CA ASP A 89 1.51 -3.81 -25.00
C ASP A 89 2.64 -4.09 -23.99
N LYS A 90 2.59 -5.24 -23.33
CA LYS A 90 3.50 -5.53 -22.19
C LYS A 90 4.98 -5.62 -22.57
N ASN A 91 5.29 -5.89 -23.86
CA ASN A 91 6.67 -6.06 -24.30
C ASN A 91 7.29 -4.76 -24.82
N THR A 92 6.46 -3.87 -25.38
CA THR A 92 6.92 -2.67 -26.11
C THR A 92 6.52 -1.37 -25.45
N GLY A 93 5.59 -1.36 -24.47
CA GLY A 93 5.02 -0.17 -23.87
C GLY A 93 4.12 0.65 -24.83
N LYS A 94 3.88 0.15 -26.05
CA LYS A 94 3.00 0.84 -26.99
C LYS A 94 1.58 0.88 -26.45
N ARG A 95 0.99 2.10 -26.37
CA ARG A 95 -0.43 2.26 -26.03
C ARG A 95 -1.31 1.61 -27.04
N LEU A 96 -2.14 0.66 -26.60
CA LEU A 96 -3.12 -0.06 -27.43
C LEU A 96 -4.46 0.67 -27.45
N TRP A 97 -4.91 1.13 -26.28
CA TRP A 97 -6.09 1.96 -26.13
C TRP A 97 -6.00 2.86 -24.89
N SER A 98 -6.86 3.87 -24.82
CA SER A 98 -7.14 4.66 -23.63
C SER A 98 -8.63 4.95 -23.53
N ALA A 99 -9.15 5.02 -22.31
CA ALA A 99 -10.52 5.39 -21.99
C ALA A 99 -10.53 6.44 -20.90
N ASP A 100 -11.43 7.39 -20.98
CA ASP A 100 -11.68 8.38 -19.95
C ASP A 100 -12.99 8.04 -19.23
N ILE A 101 -12.90 7.58 -17.99
CA ILE A 101 -14.08 7.21 -17.19
C ILE A 101 -14.83 8.44 -16.71
N ALA A 102 -14.17 9.57 -16.52
CA ALA A 102 -14.81 10.80 -16.07
C ALA A 102 -15.85 11.29 -17.07
N ASP A 103 -15.60 11.15 -18.38
CA ASP A 103 -16.54 11.51 -19.44
C ASP A 103 -17.77 10.60 -19.52
N ILE A 104 -17.66 9.36 -19.02
CA ILE A 104 -18.80 8.42 -18.99
C ILE A 104 -19.87 8.91 -17.99
N ASP A 105 -19.44 9.45 -16.88
CA ASP A 105 -20.31 9.91 -15.81
C ASP A 105 -20.82 11.35 -16.00
N ASN A 106 -19.99 12.18 -16.60
CA ASN A 106 -20.25 13.61 -16.74
C ASN A 106 -20.33 13.94 -18.24
N LYS A 107 -21.53 14.02 -18.77
CA LYS A 107 -21.75 14.71 -20.05
C LYS A 107 -21.58 16.21 -19.81
N ALA A 108 -20.35 16.63 -19.51
CA ALA A 108 -20.01 18.02 -19.30
C ALA A 108 -20.35 18.83 -20.55
N GLY A 109 -21.00 19.98 -20.40
CA GLY A 109 -21.14 20.95 -21.48
C GLY A 109 -19.78 21.47 -21.89
N PHE A 110 -19.66 22.01 -23.11
CA PHE A 110 -18.40 22.50 -23.71
C PHE A 110 -17.61 23.50 -22.83
N PHE A 111 -18.24 24.10 -21.81
CA PHE A 111 -17.63 25.07 -20.88
C PHE A 111 -17.51 24.55 -19.45
N ASP A 112 -17.94 23.33 -19.15
CA ASP A 112 -17.84 22.75 -17.81
C ASP A 112 -16.45 22.20 -17.57
N ALA A 113 -15.90 22.42 -16.38
CA ALA A 113 -14.62 21.81 -15.98
C ALA A 113 -14.80 20.28 -15.90
N LYS A 114 -13.84 19.53 -16.44
CA LYS A 114 -13.78 18.07 -16.30
C LYS A 114 -13.74 17.72 -14.81
N GLN A 115 -14.66 16.88 -14.36
CA GLN A 115 -14.66 16.37 -13.00
C GLN A 115 -13.85 15.08 -12.94
N SER A 116 -12.98 14.94 -11.93
CA SER A 116 -12.24 13.71 -11.68
C SER A 116 -13.18 12.54 -11.39
N ALA A 117 -12.89 11.36 -11.93
CA ALA A 117 -13.59 10.12 -11.61
C ALA A 117 -13.22 9.59 -10.22
N LEU A 118 -12.16 10.13 -9.60
CA LEU A 118 -11.67 9.76 -8.27
C LEU A 118 -11.34 8.27 -8.19
N ILE A 119 -10.66 7.72 -9.19
CA ILE A 119 -10.24 6.33 -9.21
C ILE A 119 -9.17 6.12 -8.14
N SER A 120 -9.34 5.07 -7.34
CA SER A 120 -8.43 4.74 -6.24
C SER A 120 -8.26 3.23 -6.03
N GLY A 121 -9.27 2.43 -6.35
CA GLY A 121 -9.26 0.97 -6.23
C GLY A 121 -8.97 0.27 -7.56
N GLY A 122 -7.90 -0.51 -7.62
CA GLY A 122 -7.53 -1.26 -8.82
C GLY A 122 -6.42 -0.58 -9.63
N PRO A 123 -6.28 -0.91 -10.95
CA PRO A 123 -7.07 -1.85 -11.74
C PRO A 123 -6.87 -3.33 -11.36
N VAL A 124 -7.88 -4.12 -11.66
CA VAL A 124 -7.83 -5.60 -11.61
C VAL A 124 -8.33 -6.15 -12.95
N ALA A 125 -7.68 -7.17 -13.49
CA ALA A 125 -8.04 -7.73 -14.79
C ALA A 125 -8.43 -9.20 -14.71
N GLY A 126 -9.52 -9.57 -15.37
CA GLY A 126 -10.00 -10.95 -15.49
C GLY A 126 -11.25 -11.04 -16.35
N ILE A 127 -11.59 -12.20 -16.87
CA ILE A 127 -12.74 -12.47 -17.77
C ILE A 127 -12.88 -11.45 -18.91
N ASN A 128 -11.76 -11.10 -19.53
CA ASN A 128 -11.62 -10.08 -20.58
C ASN A 128 -12.14 -8.68 -20.17
N LYS A 129 -12.05 -8.34 -18.88
CA LYS A 129 -12.43 -7.02 -18.33
C LYS A 129 -11.34 -6.46 -17.45
N VAL A 130 -11.38 -5.12 -17.30
CA VAL A 130 -10.59 -4.36 -16.33
C VAL A 130 -11.55 -3.70 -15.37
N PHE A 131 -11.35 -3.94 -14.08
CA PHE A 131 -12.22 -3.44 -13.00
C PHE A 131 -11.51 -2.36 -12.19
N LEU A 132 -12.25 -1.29 -11.88
CA LEU A 132 -11.75 -0.15 -11.12
C LEU A 132 -12.81 0.30 -10.11
N GLY A 133 -12.35 0.77 -8.97
CA GLY A 133 -13.17 1.39 -7.93
C GLY A 133 -12.86 2.87 -7.77
N SER A 134 -13.83 3.63 -7.29
CA SER A 134 -13.68 5.07 -7.07
C SER A 134 -14.04 5.50 -5.65
N GLU A 135 -13.52 6.65 -5.22
CA GLU A 135 -13.80 7.23 -3.90
C GLU A 135 -15.27 7.69 -3.75
N ASN A 136 -16.01 7.83 -4.85
CA ASN A 136 -17.43 8.15 -4.84
C ASN A 136 -18.35 6.90 -4.89
N GLY A 137 -17.78 5.71 -4.63
CA GLY A 137 -18.52 4.45 -4.49
C GLY A 137 -18.96 3.84 -5.82
N LYS A 138 -18.36 4.21 -6.94
CA LYS A 138 -18.62 3.58 -8.23
C LYS A 138 -17.60 2.47 -8.51
N VAL A 139 -18.07 1.46 -9.21
CA VAL A 139 -17.27 0.34 -9.70
C VAL A 139 -17.47 0.26 -11.20
N TYR A 140 -16.37 0.25 -11.94
CA TYR A 140 -16.39 0.22 -13.40
C TYR A 140 -15.80 -1.09 -13.93
N ALA A 141 -16.37 -1.61 -14.99
CA ALA A 141 -15.82 -2.70 -15.75
C ALA A 141 -15.66 -2.27 -17.20
N LEU A 142 -14.43 -2.24 -17.68
CA LEU A 142 -14.09 -1.92 -19.07
C LEU A 142 -13.74 -3.21 -19.82
N ASP A 143 -14.02 -3.25 -21.11
CA ASP A 143 -13.55 -4.31 -22.01
C ASP A 143 -12.02 -4.24 -22.12
N ALA A 144 -11.34 -5.36 -21.88
CA ALA A 144 -9.88 -5.40 -21.86
C ALA A 144 -9.23 -5.25 -23.24
N ASP A 145 -9.98 -5.44 -24.34
CA ASP A 145 -9.46 -5.33 -25.70
C ASP A 145 -9.51 -3.91 -26.26
N ASN A 146 -10.53 -3.12 -25.87
CA ASN A 146 -10.77 -1.82 -26.49
C ASN A 146 -11.07 -0.68 -25.51
N GLY A 147 -11.19 -0.95 -24.18
CA GLY A 147 -11.43 0.05 -23.15
C GLY A 147 -12.89 0.56 -23.07
N SER A 148 -13.83 0.00 -23.85
CA SER A 148 -15.22 0.42 -23.75
C SER A 148 -15.86 0.01 -22.43
N LEU A 149 -16.76 0.84 -21.89
CA LEU A 149 -17.51 0.51 -20.67
C LEU A 149 -18.40 -0.70 -20.93
N SER A 150 -18.19 -1.78 -20.16
CA SER A 150 -19.05 -2.96 -20.16
C SER A 150 -20.22 -2.81 -19.21
N TRP A 151 -19.96 -2.38 -17.99
CA TRP A 151 -20.95 -2.08 -16.97
C TRP A 151 -20.39 -1.16 -15.89
N GLN A 152 -21.29 -0.58 -15.13
CA GLN A 152 -21.01 0.25 -13.97
C GLN A 152 -21.92 -0.18 -12.81
N GLY A 153 -21.31 -0.36 -11.63
CA GLY A 153 -22.01 -0.65 -10.38
C GLY A 153 -21.87 0.48 -9.36
N LYS A 154 -22.64 0.40 -8.27
CA LYS A 154 -22.57 1.35 -7.16
C LYS A 154 -22.56 0.62 -5.82
N VAL A 155 -21.77 1.14 -4.89
CA VAL A 155 -21.71 0.69 -3.50
C VAL A 155 -21.69 1.90 -2.57
N LYS A 156 -22.14 1.73 -1.34
CA LYS A 156 -22.04 2.76 -0.30
C LYS A 156 -20.60 2.84 0.21
N GLY A 157 -20.02 4.04 0.20
CA GLY A 157 -18.66 4.31 0.68
C GLY A 157 -17.59 4.29 -0.42
N GLU A 158 -16.39 4.69 -0.07
CA GLU A 158 -15.24 4.79 -0.97
C GLU A 158 -14.68 3.40 -1.31
N VAL A 159 -14.45 3.11 -2.59
CA VAL A 159 -13.73 1.90 -3.06
C VAL A 159 -12.29 2.29 -3.33
N ILE A 160 -11.48 2.34 -2.29
CA ILE A 160 -10.05 2.73 -2.37
C ILE A 160 -9.10 1.54 -2.40
N ALA A 161 -9.56 0.35 -2.06
CA ALA A 161 -8.81 -0.89 -2.24
C ALA A 161 -9.14 -1.55 -3.59
N ALA A 162 -8.19 -2.25 -4.16
CA ALA A 162 -8.41 -3.02 -5.38
C ALA A 162 -9.53 -4.05 -5.17
N PRO A 163 -10.49 -4.17 -6.10
CA PRO A 163 -11.44 -5.28 -6.10
C PRO A 163 -10.76 -6.65 -6.18
N ALA A 164 -11.46 -7.71 -5.82
CA ALA A 164 -10.99 -9.08 -6.05
C ALA A 164 -11.96 -9.83 -6.96
N LEU A 165 -11.40 -10.67 -7.84
CA LEU A 165 -12.17 -11.42 -8.83
C LEU A 165 -11.88 -12.90 -8.71
N ASP A 166 -12.91 -13.71 -8.51
CA ASP A 166 -12.86 -15.17 -8.60
C ASP A 166 -14.25 -15.74 -8.86
N SER A 167 -14.34 -16.90 -9.48
CA SER A 167 -15.56 -17.67 -9.70
C SER A 167 -16.73 -16.85 -10.27
N GLY A 168 -16.42 -15.86 -11.14
CA GLY A 168 -17.43 -14.99 -11.77
C GLY A 168 -17.98 -13.88 -10.87
N LYS A 169 -17.43 -13.71 -9.66
CA LYS A 169 -17.80 -12.66 -8.72
C LYS A 169 -16.68 -11.63 -8.59
N LEU A 170 -17.07 -10.35 -8.59
CA LEU A 170 -16.22 -9.23 -8.25
C LEU A 170 -16.58 -8.75 -6.85
N VAL A 171 -15.64 -8.83 -5.92
CA VAL A 171 -15.86 -8.41 -4.53
C VAL A 171 -15.12 -7.09 -4.29
N VAL A 172 -15.83 -6.13 -3.71
CA VAL A 172 -15.28 -4.82 -3.29
C VAL A 172 -15.46 -4.65 -1.78
N ASN A 173 -14.46 -4.06 -1.15
CA ASN A 173 -14.49 -3.62 0.25
C ASN A 173 -14.44 -2.08 0.28
N THR A 174 -15.21 -1.45 1.15
CA THR A 174 -15.31 0.02 1.21
C THR A 174 -14.92 0.59 2.56
N ALA A 175 -14.50 1.86 2.56
CA ALA A 175 -14.15 2.60 3.78
C ALA A 175 -15.30 2.73 4.79
N SER A 176 -16.54 2.57 4.34
CA SER A 176 -17.73 2.58 5.22
C SER A 176 -18.08 1.19 5.77
N GLY A 177 -17.22 0.18 5.62
CA GLY A 177 -17.42 -1.18 6.11
C GLY A 177 -18.37 -2.01 5.26
N VAL A 178 -18.63 -1.62 4.03
CA VAL A 178 -19.48 -2.42 3.11
C VAL A 178 -18.59 -3.38 2.33
N LEU A 179 -18.84 -4.67 2.46
CA LEU A 179 -18.32 -5.72 1.58
C LEU A 179 -19.44 -6.15 0.64
N LYS A 180 -19.20 -6.00 -0.68
CA LYS A 180 -20.23 -6.27 -1.71
C LYS A 180 -19.65 -7.12 -2.83
N ALA A 181 -20.43 -8.08 -3.29
CA ALA A 181 -20.17 -8.87 -4.48
C ALA A 181 -21.09 -8.46 -5.62
N PHE A 182 -20.52 -8.39 -6.80
CA PHE A 182 -21.22 -8.22 -8.07
C PHE A 182 -21.00 -9.45 -8.95
N ASN A 183 -21.95 -9.75 -9.82
CA ASN A 183 -21.68 -10.60 -10.96
C ASN A 183 -20.66 -9.88 -11.87
N ALA A 184 -19.47 -10.45 -12.02
CA ALA A 184 -18.37 -9.80 -12.72
C ALA A 184 -18.65 -9.60 -14.23
N SER A 185 -19.57 -10.39 -14.84
CA SER A 185 -19.86 -10.32 -16.26
C SER A 185 -20.76 -9.15 -16.62
N ASN A 186 -21.78 -8.85 -15.78
CA ASN A 186 -22.84 -7.87 -16.08
C ASN A 186 -23.05 -6.79 -15.02
N GLY A 187 -22.37 -6.85 -13.87
CA GLY A 187 -22.45 -5.87 -12.80
C GLY A 187 -23.70 -5.95 -11.92
N GLU A 188 -24.50 -7.01 -12.07
CA GLU A 188 -25.65 -7.23 -11.18
C GLU A 188 -25.20 -7.46 -9.74
N ASP A 189 -25.97 -6.93 -8.80
CA ASP A 189 -25.74 -7.12 -7.36
C ASP A 189 -25.97 -8.59 -7.00
N ASP A 190 -25.01 -9.18 -6.28
CA ASP A 190 -25.13 -10.57 -5.81
C ASP A 190 -25.47 -10.61 -4.32
N TRP A 191 -24.56 -10.14 -3.47
CA TRP A 191 -24.80 -9.98 -2.04
C TRP A 191 -24.04 -8.77 -1.49
N GLN A 192 -24.48 -8.30 -0.32
CA GLN A 192 -23.84 -7.21 0.43
C GLN A 192 -23.97 -7.48 1.92
N ILE A 193 -22.89 -7.16 2.65
CA ILE A 193 -22.88 -7.13 4.11
C ILE A 193 -22.31 -5.79 4.59
N GLU A 194 -22.71 -5.38 5.80
CA GLU A 194 -22.17 -4.20 6.47
C GLU A 194 -21.42 -4.66 7.73
N GLN A 195 -20.21 -4.13 7.93
CA GLN A 195 -19.39 -4.34 9.10
C GLN A 195 -19.36 -3.08 9.94
N GLU A 196 -19.16 -3.21 11.23
CA GLU A 196 -18.93 -2.06 12.11
C GLU A 196 -17.58 -1.45 11.81
N VAL A 197 -17.51 -0.13 11.69
CA VAL A 197 -16.27 0.64 11.49
C VAL A 197 -16.07 1.55 12.70
N PRO A 198 -14.89 1.54 13.34
CA PRO A 198 -14.56 2.46 14.41
C PRO A 198 -14.72 3.92 13.98
N ALA A 199 -14.97 4.81 14.95
CA ALA A 199 -15.13 6.24 14.67
C ALA A 199 -13.86 6.91 14.13
N LEU A 200 -12.69 6.35 14.43
CA LEU A 200 -11.40 6.79 13.93
C LEU A 200 -10.65 5.60 13.33
N THR A 201 -10.28 5.73 12.06
CA THR A 201 -9.52 4.74 11.29
C THR A 201 -8.43 5.44 10.48
N LEU A 202 -7.42 4.71 10.04
CA LEU A 202 -6.55 5.20 8.97
C LEU A 202 -7.36 5.31 7.68
N ARG A 203 -6.92 6.18 6.77
CA ARG A 203 -7.44 6.17 5.40
C ARG A 203 -6.80 5.02 4.63
N GLY A 204 -7.14 3.81 4.98
CA GLY A 204 -6.69 2.59 4.36
C GLY A 204 -7.81 1.56 4.41
N ILE A 205 -7.74 0.56 3.55
CA ILE A 205 -8.68 -0.56 3.55
C ILE A 205 -7.95 -1.77 3.00
N SER A 206 -8.13 -2.90 3.66
CA SER A 206 -7.66 -4.19 3.15
C SER A 206 -8.35 -4.52 1.83
N ALA A 207 -7.59 -4.77 0.78
CA ALA A 207 -8.15 -5.37 -0.42
C ALA A 207 -8.64 -6.79 -0.10
N PRO A 208 -9.84 -7.19 -0.57
CA PRO A 208 -10.30 -8.56 -0.39
C PRO A 208 -9.39 -9.55 -1.14
N VAL A 209 -9.20 -10.71 -0.56
CA VAL A 209 -8.49 -11.84 -1.19
C VAL A 209 -9.45 -13.01 -1.31
N LEU A 210 -9.58 -13.55 -2.52
CA LEU A 210 -10.45 -14.68 -2.79
C LEU A 210 -9.62 -15.96 -2.84
N SER A 211 -9.94 -16.91 -2.00
CA SER A 211 -9.25 -18.21 -1.96
C SER A 211 -10.17 -19.30 -1.40
N SER A 212 -10.14 -20.46 -2.06
CA SER A 212 -10.85 -21.65 -1.59
C SER A 212 -12.34 -21.43 -1.29
N GLY A 213 -13.00 -20.57 -2.08
CA GLY A 213 -14.41 -20.18 -1.89
C GLY A 213 -14.66 -19.23 -0.72
N GLY A 214 -13.61 -18.66 -0.15
CA GLY A 214 -13.64 -17.65 0.89
C GLY A 214 -13.25 -16.27 0.39
N VAL A 215 -13.79 -15.24 1.02
CA VAL A 215 -13.39 -13.82 0.91
C VAL A 215 -12.69 -13.47 2.22
N ILE A 216 -11.40 -13.17 2.14
CA ILE A 216 -10.55 -12.87 3.29
C ILE A 216 -10.29 -11.36 3.29
N ILE A 217 -10.57 -10.68 4.39
CA ILE A 217 -10.35 -9.24 4.55
C ILE A 217 -9.83 -8.91 5.94
N GLY A 218 -9.00 -7.89 6.02
CA GLY A 218 -8.71 -7.18 7.25
C GLY A 218 -9.73 -6.06 7.49
N SER A 219 -9.96 -5.71 8.74
CA SER A 219 -10.92 -4.70 9.16
C SER A 219 -10.25 -3.63 10.05
N ALA A 220 -10.88 -2.46 10.12
CA ALA A 220 -10.38 -1.34 10.91
C ALA A 220 -10.45 -1.56 12.42
N ASP A 221 -11.17 -2.58 12.89
CA ASP A 221 -11.23 -2.98 14.30
C ASP A 221 -10.06 -3.90 14.73
N GLY A 222 -9.09 -4.16 13.84
CA GLY A 222 -7.96 -5.03 14.09
C GLY A 222 -8.24 -6.51 13.87
N SER A 223 -9.34 -6.86 13.23
CA SER A 223 -9.72 -8.24 12.94
C SER A 223 -9.37 -8.67 11.51
N LEU A 224 -9.17 -9.96 11.34
CA LEU A 224 -9.12 -10.68 10.06
C LEU A 224 -10.35 -11.57 9.98
N SER A 225 -11.13 -11.43 8.90
CA SER A 225 -12.38 -12.15 8.71
C SER A 225 -12.40 -12.93 7.41
N VAL A 226 -13.10 -14.06 7.41
CA VAL A 226 -13.41 -14.84 6.22
C VAL A 226 -14.92 -14.95 6.05
N TYR A 227 -15.39 -14.67 4.85
CA TYR A 227 -16.79 -14.81 4.43
C TYR A 227 -16.88 -15.84 3.30
N LEU A 228 -18.00 -16.55 3.18
CA LEU A 228 -18.24 -17.45 2.07
C LEU A 228 -18.50 -16.62 0.78
N LEU A 229 -17.74 -16.85 -0.26
CA LEU A 229 -17.81 -16.10 -1.52
C LEU A 229 -19.22 -16.17 -2.16
N GLU A 230 -19.90 -17.30 -2.05
CA GLU A 230 -21.22 -17.49 -2.68
C GLU A 230 -22.35 -16.73 -2.01
N GLN A 231 -22.24 -16.39 -0.71
CA GLN A 231 -23.38 -15.91 0.08
C GLN A 231 -23.07 -14.69 0.95
N GLY A 232 -21.79 -14.27 1.05
CA GLY A 232 -21.38 -13.24 2.01
C GLY A 232 -21.51 -13.64 3.48
N ARG A 233 -21.87 -14.92 3.78
CA ARG A 233 -22.02 -15.37 5.15
C ARG A 233 -20.64 -15.52 5.82
N GLN A 234 -20.51 -14.99 7.03
CA GLN A 234 -19.30 -15.07 7.84
C GLN A 234 -18.96 -16.53 8.17
N GLY A 235 -17.72 -16.92 7.89
CA GLY A 235 -17.14 -18.18 8.27
C GLY A 235 -16.49 -18.10 9.64
N TRP A 236 -15.50 -17.22 9.79
CA TRP A 236 -14.83 -16.93 11.05
C TRP A 236 -14.30 -15.49 11.07
N THR A 237 -14.04 -14.99 12.27
CA THR A 237 -13.32 -13.74 12.55
C THR A 237 -12.31 -13.99 13.64
N THR A 238 -11.11 -13.44 13.49
CA THR A 238 -10.02 -13.55 14.46
C THR A 238 -9.43 -12.15 14.70
N ASN A 239 -9.36 -11.76 15.96
CA ASN A 239 -8.67 -10.51 16.34
C ASN A 239 -7.15 -10.74 16.25
N ILE A 240 -6.45 -9.92 15.46
CA ILE A 240 -5.00 -9.98 15.25
C ILE A 240 -4.27 -8.77 15.79
N GLY A 241 -5.01 -7.71 16.17
CA GLY A 241 -4.50 -6.53 16.83
C GLY A 241 -5.08 -6.39 18.24
N GLU A 242 -4.32 -5.87 19.17
CA GLU A 242 -4.80 -5.53 20.50
C GLU A 242 -4.86 -4.02 20.65
N THR A 243 -6.05 -3.47 20.92
CA THR A 243 -6.20 -2.05 21.21
C THR A 243 -5.47 -1.71 22.51
N SER A 244 -4.51 -0.81 22.44
CA SER A 244 -3.79 -0.32 23.60
C SER A 244 -3.70 1.21 23.54
N GLY A 245 -3.74 1.86 24.70
CA GLY A 245 -3.63 3.31 24.80
C GLY A 245 -4.82 3.99 25.46
N SER A 246 -4.61 5.24 25.82
CA SER A 246 -5.58 6.08 26.57
C SER A 246 -6.45 6.93 25.65
N THR A 247 -5.99 7.20 24.43
CA THR A 247 -6.67 8.05 23.45
C THR A 247 -7.20 7.21 22.28
N GLU A 248 -8.22 7.72 21.56
CA GLU A 248 -8.74 7.08 20.37
C GLU A 248 -7.65 6.90 19.29
N LEU A 249 -6.74 7.86 19.14
CA LEU A 249 -5.63 7.77 18.19
C LEU A 249 -4.64 6.65 18.54
N GLU A 250 -4.39 6.42 19.83
CA GLU A 250 -3.52 5.31 20.27
C GLU A 250 -4.17 3.95 20.07
N ARG A 251 -5.50 3.88 19.99
CA ARG A 251 -6.28 2.66 19.80
C ARG A 251 -6.48 2.25 18.35
N VAL A 252 -6.02 3.06 17.38
CA VAL A 252 -6.08 2.69 15.96
C VAL A 252 -5.21 1.47 15.68
N ILE A 253 -5.81 0.39 15.18
CA ILE A 253 -5.17 -0.92 14.93
C ILE A 253 -5.53 -1.51 13.56
N ASP A 254 -5.87 -0.68 12.62
CA ASP A 254 -6.39 -1.05 11.30
C ASP A 254 -5.56 -2.16 10.63
N VAL A 255 -6.25 -3.16 10.05
CA VAL A 255 -5.65 -4.19 9.20
C VAL A 255 -5.85 -3.79 7.75
N ASP A 256 -5.06 -2.83 7.29
CA ASP A 256 -5.12 -2.27 5.92
C ASP A 256 -4.28 -3.06 4.91
N SER A 257 -3.38 -3.87 5.40
CA SER A 257 -2.55 -4.74 4.58
C SER A 257 -3.43 -5.78 3.88
N THR A 258 -3.23 -5.96 2.58
CA THR A 258 -3.87 -7.04 1.84
C THR A 258 -3.36 -8.38 2.37
N PRO A 259 -4.23 -9.30 2.84
CA PRO A 259 -3.80 -10.61 3.31
C PRO A 259 -3.13 -11.43 2.20
N ILE A 260 -2.18 -12.28 2.55
CA ILE A 260 -1.61 -13.27 1.63
C ILE A 260 -2.05 -14.66 2.05
N VAL A 261 -2.61 -15.42 1.11
CA VAL A 261 -2.88 -16.85 1.29
C VAL A 261 -1.74 -17.64 0.66
N TYR A 262 -1.11 -18.49 1.45
CA TYR A 262 -0.07 -19.39 0.97
C TYR A 262 -0.24 -20.79 1.62
N GLY A 263 -0.61 -21.77 0.82
CA GLY A 263 -1.02 -23.07 1.31
C GLY A 263 -2.26 -22.98 2.20
N GLU A 264 -2.16 -23.48 3.41
CA GLU A 264 -3.25 -23.47 4.40
C GLU A 264 -3.20 -22.26 5.35
N ASN A 265 -2.28 -21.30 5.12
CA ASN A 265 -2.07 -20.18 6.01
C ASN A 265 -2.45 -18.86 5.34
N VAL A 266 -2.95 -17.95 6.17
CA VAL A 266 -3.14 -16.53 5.84
C VAL A 266 -2.13 -15.73 6.63
N TYR A 267 -1.47 -14.79 5.96
CA TYR A 267 -0.53 -13.85 6.56
C TYR A 267 -1.04 -12.43 6.38
N THR A 268 -0.98 -11.63 7.43
CA THR A 268 -1.37 -10.22 7.41
C THR A 268 -0.65 -9.46 8.50
N VAL A 269 -0.61 -8.13 8.38
CA VAL A 269 -0.02 -7.24 9.36
C VAL A 269 -0.99 -6.09 9.66
N SER A 270 -1.06 -5.66 10.91
CA SER A 270 -1.87 -4.51 11.32
C SER A 270 -1.02 -3.29 11.68
N TYR A 271 -1.61 -2.12 11.57
CA TYR A 271 -1.04 -0.90 12.11
C TYR A 271 -1.02 -0.96 13.64
N ARG A 272 0.11 -0.61 14.28
CA ARG A 272 0.34 -0.72 15.73
C ARG A 272 0.03 -2.09 16.34
N GLY A 273 0.12 -3.15 15.53
CA GLY A 273 -0.24 -4.50 15.96
C GLY A 273 0.85 -5.52 15.61
N ASN A 274 0.43 -6.60 14.99
CA ASN A 274 1.26 -7.76 14.76
C ASN A 274 1.29 -8.18 13.28
N LEU A 275 2.43 -8.70 12.84
CA LEU A 275 2.48 -9.65 11.73
C LEU A 275 1.97 -10.99 12.25
N THR A 276 0.93 -11.51 11.64
CA THR A 276 0.21 -12.69 12.13
C THR A 276 0.08 -13.76 11.04
N SER A 277 0.29 -14.99 11.41
CA SER A 277 -0.08 -16.17 10.62
C SER A 277 -1.30 -16.83 11.23
N VAL A 278 -2.31 -17.11 10.38
CA VAL A 278 -3.59 -17.70 10.76
C VAL A 278 -3.86 -18.92 9.89
N GLU A 279 -4.41 -19.98 10.45
CA GLU A 279 -4.89 -21.14 9.69
C GLU A 279 -6.14 -20.75 8.88
N LEU A 280 -6.08 -20.87 7.56
CA LEU A 280 -7.14 -20.40 6.64
C LEU A 280 -8.52 -21.00 6.95
N ARG A 281 -8.57 -22.29 7.31
CA ARG A 281 -9.83 -23.01 7.49
C ARG A 281 -10.56 -22.65 8.77
N THR A 282 -9.83 -22.33 9.85
CA THR A 282 -10.41 -22.21 11.20
C THR A 282 -10.30 -20.82 11.81
N GLY A 283 -9.43 -19.97 11.27
CA GLY A 283 -9.10 -18.68 11.87
C GLY A 283 -8.18 -18.79 13.09
N ARG A 284 -7.62 -19.98 13.39
CA ARG A 284 -6.72 -20.15 14.52
C ARG A 284 -5.38 -19.46 14.26
N VAL A 285 -4.97 -18.60 15.19
CA VAL A 285 -3.65 -17.97 15.16
C VAL A 285 -2.57 -19.03 15.37
N LEU A 286 -1.62 -19.08 14.44
CA LEU A 286 -0.47 -19.99 14.49
C LEU A 286 0.72 -19.35 15.18
N TRP A 287 1.00 -18.09 14.84
CA TRP A 287 2.00 -17.26 15.50
C TRP A 287 1.71 -15.77 15.25
N GLN A 288 2.25 -14.93 16.13
CA GLN A 288 2.24 -13.47 16.02
C GLN A 288 3.60 -12.90 16.36
N ARG A 289 3.99 -11.81 15.69
CA ARG A 289 5.21 -11.04 15.97
C ARG A 289 4.91 -9.56 15.88
N GLN A 290 5.48 -8.79 16.77
CA GLN A 290 5.26 -7.36 16.84
C GLN A 290 5.92 -6.65 15.65
N TYR A 291 5.12 -6.21 14.71
CA TYR A 291 5.46 -5.33 13.59
C TYR A 291 4.29 -4.41 13.34
N SER A 292 4.57 -3.14 13.04
CA SER A 292 3.52 -2.15 12.72
C SER A 292 3.61 -1.77 11.27
N SER A 293 2.59 -2.12 10.48
CA SER A 293 2.54 -1.77 9.06
C SER A 293 1.10 -1.66 8.56
N PHE A 294 0.90 -0.80 7.59
CA PHE A 294 -0.30 -0.71 6.75
C PHE A 294 0.04 -1.00 5.28
N ARG A 295 1.30 -1.38 5.01
CA ARG A 295 1.79 -1.69 3.66
C ARG A 295 1.48 -3.13 3.31
N GLN A 296 1.40 -3.37 2.01
CA GLN A 296 1.30 -4.73 1.48
C GLN A 296 2.56 -5.53 1.85
N ILE A 297 2.37 -6.75 2.32
CA ILE A 297 3.47 -7.71 2.53
C ILE A 297 3.69 -8.54 1.26
N SER A 298 4.81 -9.23 1.15
CA SER A 298 5.06 -10.18 0.07
C SER A 298 5.68 -11.47 0.57
N ILE A 299 5.64 -12.51 -0.26
CA ILE A 299 6.17 -13.83 0.06
C ILE A 299 7.03 -14.36 -1.09
N SER A 300 8.19 -14.93 -0.76
CA SER A 300 9.02 -15.67 -1.69
C SER A 300 9.57 -16.91 -0.99
N GLY A 301 9.18 -18.08 -1.44
CA GLY A 301 9.53 -19.35 -0.81
C GLY A 301 9.10 -19.43 0.66
N ASN A 302 10.05 -19.51 1.57
CA ASN A 302 9.79 -19.59 3.01
C ASN A 302 9.91 -18.25 3.74
N THR A 303 10.08 -17.15 3.01
CA THR A 303 10.32 -15.83 3.57
C THR A 303 9.15 -14.89 3.29
N LEU A 304 8.66 -14.21 4.33
CA LEU A 304 7.79 -13.05 4.26
C LEU A 304 8.65 -11.79 4.26
N TYR A 305 8.27 -10.82 3.46
CA TYR A 305 8.88 -9.50 3.45
C TYR A 305 7.83 -8.45 3.80
N LEU A 306 8.19 -7.50 4.63
CA LEU A 306 7.34 -6.38 5.01
C LEU A 306 8.14 -5.10 5.18
N THR A 307 7.47 -3.97 5.06
CA THR A 307 7.99 -2.63 5.38
C THR A 307 7.17 -2.08 6.54
N ASP A 308 7.82 -1.61 7.60
CA ASP A 308 7.13 -1.00 8.73
C ASP A 308 6.79 0.48 8.49
N VAL A 309 6.12 1.10 9.47
CA VAL A 309 5.71 2.51 9.41
C VAL A 309 6.90 3.49 9.39
N LYS A 310 8.08 3.06 9.85
CA LYS A 310 9.32 3.84 9.82
C LYS A 310 10.09 3.67 8.52
N GLY A 311 9.64 2.79 7.61
CA GLY A 311 10.33 2.51 6.36
C GLY A 311 11.47 1.48 6.48
N TYR A 312 11.53 0.74 7.58
CA TYR A 312 12.43 -0.40 7.71
C TYR A 312 11.88 -1.60 6.96
N VAL A 313 12.75 -2.32 6.26
CA VAL A 313 12.37 -3.51 5.50
C VAL A 313 12.86 -4.75 6.23
N TYR A 314 11.98 -5.73 6.39
CA TYR A 314 12.27 -6.96 7.12
C TYR A 314 12.04 -8.19 6.27
N ALA A 315 12.86 -9.22 6.49
CA ALA A 315 12.62 -10.59 6.08
C ALA A 315 12.36 -11.46 7.30
N VAL A 316 11.31 -12.27 7.22
CA VAL A 316 10.81 -13.06 8.34
C VAL A 316 10.52 -14.48 7.86
N ASP A 317 10.93 -15.49 8.63
CA ASP A 317 10.54 -16.88 8.35
C ASP A 317 9.02 -17.07 8.51
N ARG A 318 8.35 -17.51 7.45
CA ARG A 318 6.89 -17.64 7.45
C ARG A 318 6.33 -18.71 8.38
N HIS A 319 7.14 -19.68 8.82
CA HIS A 319 6.68 -20.79 9.66
C HIS A 319 6.57 -20.41 11.14
N ASN A 320 7.40 -19.47 11.60
CA ASN A 320 7.50 -19.12 13.02
C ASN A 320 7.58 -17.61 13.30
N GLY A 321 7.68 -16.77 12.24
CA GLY A 321 7.76 -15.33 12.34
C GLY A 321 9.10 -14.80 12.86
N LEU A 322 10.17 -15.60 12.86
CA LEU A 322 11.50 -15.12 13.28
C LEU A 322 12.12 -14.25 12.21
N GLU A 323 12.69 -13.13 12.63
CA GLU A 323 13.43 -12.21 11.76
C GLU A 323 14.69 -12.91 11.22
N LEU A 324 14.88 -12.82 9.90
CA LEU A 324 16.06 -13.31 9.20
C LEU A 324 17.05 -12.17 8.99
N TRP A 325 16.56 -11.00 8.61
CA TRP A 325 17.33 -9.77 8.50
C TRP A 325 16.40 -8.55 8.54
N SER A 326 16.99 -7.39 8.83
CA SER A 326 16.36 -6.07 8.72
C SER A 326 17.25 -5.07 8.00
N GLN A 327 16.65 -4.20 7.17
CA GLN A 327 17.32 -3.10 6.49
C GLN A 327 16.77 -1.77 6.98
N LEU A 328 17.61 -0.96 7.63
CA LEU A 328 17.21 0.26 8.33
C LEU A 328 17.58 1.55 7.56
N ALA A 329 18.36 1.46 6.49
CA ALA A 329 18.91 2.61 5.76
C ALA A 329 17.85 3.45 5.02
N LEU A 330 16.59 2.99 4.97
CA LEU A 330 15.48 3.70 4.31
C LEU A 330 14.51 4.35 5.32
N LYS A 331 14.99 4.63 6.56
CA LYS A 331 14.19 5.25 7.63
C LYS A 331 13.47 6.50 7.13
N ASN A 332 12.17 6.58 7.39
CA ASN A 332 11.28 7.71 7.07
C ASN A 332 11.20 8.11 5.58
N ARG A 333 11.61 7.23 4.67
CA ARG A 333 11.55 7.48 3.22
C ARG A 333 10.21 7.12 2.58
N GLY A 334 9.16 6.87 3.36
CA GLY A 334 7.84 6.55 2.84
C GLY A 334 7.81 5.27 1.99
N VAL A 335 8.61 4.28 2.39
CA VAL A 335 8.89 3.07 1.60
C VAL A 335 7.61 2.28 1.33
N THR A 336 7.44 1.80 0.09
CA THR A 336 6.29 0.97 -0.32
C THR A 336 6.33 -0.42 0.32
N GLY A 337 5.28 -1.19 0.15
CA GLY A 337 5.34 -2.64 0.39
C GLY A 337 6.40 -3.29 -0.52
N PRO A 338 7.06 -4.36 -0.06
CA PRO A 338 8.08 -5.05 -0.83
C PRO A 338 7.46 -5.97 -1.88
N ILE A 339 8.16 -6.18 -3.01
CA ILE A 339 7.82 -7.16 -4.03
C ILE A 339 9.05 -7.99 -4.41
N ALA A 340 8.90 -9.30 -4.53
CA ALA A 340 10.00 -10.16 -4.94
C ALA A 340 10.23 -10.11 -6.47
N GLN A 341 11.48 -9.94 -6.89
CA GLN A 341 11.91 -10.03 -8.30
C GLN A 341 13.19 -10.88 -8.40
N GLY A 342 13.07 -12.12 -8.87
CA GLY A 342 14.19 -13.06 -8.90
C GLY A 342 14.74 -13.31 -7.50
N LYS A 343 16.04 -13.06 -7.28
CA LYS A 343 16.72 -13.21 -5.98
C LYS A 343 16.71 -11.92 -5.13
N TYR A 344 15.96 -10.92 -5.55
CA TYR A 344 15.86 -9.62 -4.89
C TYR A 344 14.46 -9.33 -4.39
N VAL A 345 14.38 -8.39 -3.45
CA VAL A 345 13.18 -7.71 -3.01
C VAL A 345 13.29 -6.26 -3.44
N VAL A 346 12.21 -5.71 -4.00
CA VAL A 346 12.18 -4.33 -4.49
C VAL A 346 11.19 -3.53 -3.66
N VAL A 347 11.60 -2.32 -3.29
CA VAL A 347 10.75 -1.31 -2.65
C VAL A 347 10.93 0.02 -3.33
N GLY A 348 9.87 0.83 -3.40
CA GLY A 348 9.92 2.21 -3.88
C GLY A 348 9.96 3.21 -2.71
N ASP A 349 10.39 4.46 -2.95
CA ASP A 349 10.38 5.51 -1.95
C ASP A 349 9.74 6.82 -2.47
N PHE A 350 9.55 7.78 -1.55
CA PHE A 350 8.86 9.04 -1.85
C PHE A 350 9.67 9.99 -2.77
N GLU A 351 10.97 9.75 -2.98
CA GLU A 351 11.79 10.51 -3.95
C GLU A 351 11.83 9.84 -5.33
N GLY A 352 11.07 8.75 -5.53
CA GLY A 352 10.93 8.04 -6.80
C GLY A 352 12.02 7.02 -7.08
N TYR A 353 12.79 6.64 -6.07
CA TYR A 353 13.75 5.57 -6.21
C TYR A 353 13.11 4.22 -5.98
N LEU A 354 13.50 3.25 -6.81
CA LEU A 354 13.36 1.83 -6.57
C LEU A 354 14.67 1.29 -6.03
N HIS A 355 14.60 0.49 -4.96
CA HIS A 355 15.75 -0.12 -4.30
C HIS A 355 15.63 -1.64 -4.40
N TRP A 356 16.66 -2.30 -4.90
CA TRP A 356 16.80 -3.77 -4.92
C TRP A 356 17.62 -4.23 -3.73
N LEU A 357 17.00 -5.06 -2.88
CA LEU A 357 17.63 -5.67 -1.72
C LEU A 357 17.85 -7.16 -1.99
N GLU A 358 18.99 -7.71 -1.61
CA GLU A 358 19.20 -9.16 -1.70
C GLU A 358 18.26 -9.89 -0.74
N GLN A 359 17.57 -10.91 -1.23
CA GLN A 359 16.65 -11.73 -0.40
C GLN A 359 17.38 -12.43 0.76
N SER A 360 18.66 -12.73 0.61
CA SER A 360 19.46 -13.47 1.59
C SER A 360 20.01 -12.61 2.72
N THR A 361 20.30 -11.32 2.49
CA THR A 361 21.00 -10.46 3.45
C THR A 361 20.29 -9.14 3.75
N GLY A 362 19.40 -8.68 2.88
CA GLY A 362 18.80 -7.36 2.97
C GLY A 362 19.68 -6.20 2.48
N ASP A 363 20.87 -6.49 1.92
CA ASP A 363 21.76 -5.46 1.40
C ASP A 363 21.14 -4.78 0.17
N ILE A 364 21.17 -3.45 0.13
CA ILE A 364 20.76 -2.67 -1.05
C ILE A 364 21.87 -2.78 -2.09
N VAL A 365 21.57 -3.40 -3.24
CA VAL A 365 22.54 -3.75 -4.27
C VAL A 365 22.29 -3.11 -5.63
N ALA A 366 21.18 -2.41 -5.79
CA ALA A 366 20.88 -1.59 -6.96
C ALA A 366 19.87 -0.53 -6.62
N ARG A 367 19.90 0.58 -7.36
CA ARG A 367 18.91 1.66 -7.34
C ARG A 367 18.56 2.09 -8.74
N HIS A 368 17.34 2.52 -8.92
CA HIS A 368 16.87 3.14 -10.15
C HIS A 368 15.90 4.26 -9.78
N LYS A 369 16.05 5.42 -10.40
CA LYS A 369 15.14 6.54 -10.20
C LYS A 369 14.17 6.58 -11.37
N VAL A 370 12.86 6.41 -11.10
CA VAL A 370 11.80 6.52 -12.09
C VAL A 370 11.57 8.01 -12.42
N ASP A 371 11.26 8.80 -11.40
CA ASP A 371 11.11 10.26 -11.51
C ASP A 371 11.41 10.94 -10.16
N SER A 372 10.83 12.09 -9.88
CA SER A 372 10.99 12.80 -8.61
C SER A 372 9.70 12.98 -7.82
N SER A 373 8.58 12.48 -8.34
CA SER A 373 7.27 12.62 -7.68
C SER A 373 7.03 11.57 -6.58
N GLY A 374 7.76 10.46 -6.63
CA GLY A 374 7.69 9.39 -5.65
C GLY A 374 6.95 8.14 -6.14
N ILE A 375 7.26 6.99 -5.50
CA ILE A 375 6.58 5.72 -5.69
C ILE A 375 5.73 5.43 -4.46
N TYR A 376 4.41 5.40 -4.61
CA TYR A 376 3.47 5.21 -3.51
C TYR A 376 2.87 3.81 -3.46
N ALA A 377 2.55 3.26 -4.61
CA ALA A 377 2.03 1.90 -4.74
C ALA A 377 3.18 0.89 -4.81
N THR A 378 2.97 -0.30 -4.26
CA THR A 378 3.89 -1.42 -4.46
C THR A 378 3.97 -1.75 -5.95
N PRO A 379 5.15 -1.86 -6.55
CA PRO A 379 5.26 -2.25 -7.96
C PRO A 379 4.67 -3.64 -8.21
N THR A 380 4.24 -3.89 -9.43
CA THR A 380 3.75 -5.21 -9.87
C THR A 380 4.86 -5.97 -10.57
N GLN A 381 4.93 -7.29 -10.37
CA GLN A 381 5.94 -8.15 -11.00
C GLN A 381 5.26 -9.27 -11.80
N GLU A 382 5.68 -9.46 -13.06
CA GLU A 382 5.30 -10.61 -13.88
C GLU A 382 6.49 -11.11 -14.71
N ASN A 383 6.79 -12.41 -14.60
CA ASN A 383 7.83 -13.09 -15.39
C ASN A 383 9.21 -12.39 -15.38
N GLY A 384 9.63 -11.89 -14.22
CA GLY A 384 10.90 -11.19 -14.04
C GLY A 384 10.91 -9.72 -14.46
N VAL A 385 9.81 -9.20 -15.02
CA VAL A 385 9.63 -7.77 -15.31
C VAL A 385 8.90 -7.10 -14.17
N LEU A 386 9.44 -6.00 -13.67
CA LEU A 386 8.83 -5.12 -12.67
C LEU A 386 8.14 -3.97 -13.39
N TYR A 387 6.90 -3.69 -13.02
CA TYR A 387 6.13 -2.55 -13.49
C TYR A 387 5.89 -1.60 -12.34
N SER A 388 6.41 -0.39 -12.45
CA SER A 388 6.29 0.64 -11.41
C SER A 388 5.69 1.89 -12.01
N GLN A 389 4.71 2.46 -11.31
CA GLN A 389 4.10 3.75 -11.64
C GLN A 389 4.46 4.76 -10.57
N SER A 390 4.94 5.93 -10.99
CA SER A 390 5.16 7.08 -10.10
C SER A 390 3.86 7.84 -9.80
N ARG A 391 3.93 8.78 -8.88
CA ARG A 391 2.77 9.62 -8.54
C ARG A 391 2.31 10.47 -9.72
N ASP A 392 3.23 11.00 -10.52
CA ASP A 392 2.91 11.81 -11.71
C ASP A 392 2.54 10.96 -12.94
N GLY A 393 2.47 9.63 -12.78
CA GLY A 393 1.98 8.73 -13.81
C GLY A 393 3.06 8.18 -14.75
N ASP A 394 4.34 8.35 -14.46
CA ASP A 394 5.39 7.67 -15.20
C ASP A 394 5.36 6.18 -14.90
N LEU A 395 5.12 5.37 -15.92
CA LEU A 395 5.06 3.92 -15.85
C LEU A 395 6.27 3.30 -16.55
N GLU A 396 7.04 2.52 -15.83
CA GLU A 396 8.22 1.82 -16.36
C GLU A 396 8.11 0.30 -16.24
N ALA A 397 8.59 -0.40 -17.27
CA ALA A 397 8.85 -1.83 -17.23
C ALA A 397 10.36 -2.09 -17.09
N ILE A 398 10.75 -2.72 -15.99
CA ILE A 398 12.14 -2.80 -15.57
C ILE A 398 12.55 -4.27 -15.38
N THR A 399 13.71 -4.63 -15.90
CA THR A 399 14.31 -5.96 -15.73
C THR A 399 15.65 -5.90 -15.03
N ILE A 400 16.04 -7.02 -14.45
CA ILE A 400 17.40 -7.27 -13.97
C ILE A 400 18.20 -7.80 -15.15
N PRO A 401 19.45 -7.32 -15.39
CA PRO A 401 20.32 -7.92 -16.42
C PRO A 401 20.59 -9.40 -16.11
N GLU A 402 20.75 -10.19 -17.17
CA GLU A 402 21.10 -11.62 -17.09
C GLU A 402 22.51 -11.85 -16.50
#